data_31f2ec4d229481e6d78cde11afd51f91
#
_entry.id   31f2ec4d229481e6d78cde11afd51f91
#
_cell.length_a   1.000
_cell.length_b   1.000
_cell.length_c   1.000
_cell.angle_alpha   90.00
_cell.angle_beta   90.00
_cell.angle_gamma   90.00
#
_symmetry.space_group_name_H-M   'P 1'
#
loop_
_entity.id
_entity.type
_entity.pdbx_description
1 polymer ?
#
loop_
_entity_poly.entity_id
_entity_poly.type
_entity_poly.pdbx_seq_one_letter_code
_entity_poly.pdbx_strand_id
1 'polypeptide(L)'
;MRRAALLSALLVLLAGGLPAEAPAKRKCHKRACKSKVLRAKRAGMPANWIARGPITTSPRRGGSTRVPGGGTPSSPGADPPPPPPPPPPPEDPRYLQVVARDSGSVWALQPSRPTLLSGSVSVEFNNRFAEDPHDLKLRHDGTTFAFPTVGSGDARTESHVLAAGSWKLWCSLPGHEAKGMVAYVTVADG
;
A
#
# COMPACT_ATOMS: atom_id res chain seq x y z
N MET A 1 58.75 -8.85 37.34
CA MET A 1 58.99 -7.83 38.41
C MET A 1 57.88 -6.75 38.26
N ARG A 2 57.20 -6.46 39.42
CA ARG A 2 56.35 -5.29 39.73
C ARG A 2 55.09 -5.14 38.89
N ARG A 3 53.89 -5.54 39.26
CA ARG A 3 52.89 -5.07 40.26
C ARG A 3 52.69 -3.53 40.24
N ALA A 4 51.54 -3.07 39.72
CA ALA A 4 50.83 -1.89 40.21
C ALA A 4 49.34 -2.05 39.97
N ALA A 5 48.61 -2.27 41.04
CA ALA A 5 47.16 -2.12 41.15
C ALA A 5 46.84 -0.64 41.38
N LEU A 6 45.80 -0.11 40.80
CA LEU A 6 45.12 1.11 41.26
C LEU A 6 43.63 0.92 41.25
N LEU A 7 43.09 0.88 42.43
CA LEU A 7 41.70 1.10 42.81
C LEU A 7 41.30 2.56 42.52
N SER A 8 40.10 2.78 42.05
CA SER A 8 39.34 4.03 42.29
C SER A 8 37.86 3.74 41.97
N ALA A 9 37.14 3.59 42.99
CA ALA A 9 36.23 4.53 43.65
C ALA A 9 34.84 4.61 42.98
N LEU A 10 33.97 3.91 43.63
CA LEU A 10 32.50 3.96 43.69
C LEU A 10 32.01 5.40 43.95
N LEU A 11 31.22 5.97 43.03
CA LEU A 11 30.40 7.13 43.32
C LEU A 11 28.93 6.79 43.02
N VAL A 12 28.21 6.43 44.08
CA VAL A 12 26.76 6.31 44.13
C VAL A 12 26.18 7.71 44.26
N LEU A 13 25.48 8.19 43.26
CA LEU A 13 24.61 9.39 43.33
C LEU A 13 23.17 8.93 43.35
N LEU A 14 22.59 8.93 44.53
CA LEU A 14 21.16 8.93 44.81
C LEU A 14 20.56 10.24 44.28
N ALA A 15 19.72 10.21 43.28
CA ALA A 15 18.85 11.33 42.92
C ALA A 15 17.42 10.81 42.77
N GLY A 16 16.60 11.40 43.63
CA GLY A 16 15.24 11.08 43.97
C GLY A 16 14.28 10.96 42.80
N GLY A 17 13.44 9.97 42.92
CA GLY A 17 12.29 9.78 42.05
C GLY A 17 11.19 10.81 42.38
N LEU A 18 10.76 11.52 41.36
CA LEU A 18 9.46 12.21 41.37
C LEU A 18 8.40 11.24 40.82
N PRO A 19 7.25 11.08 41.48
CA PRO A 19 6.18 10.27 40.94
C PRO A 19 5.55 10.98 39.73
N ALA A 20 5.54 10.29 38.58
CA ALA A 20 4.79 10.72 37.41
C ALA A 20 3.29 10.66 37.71
N GLU A 21 2.65 11.81 37.77
CA GLU A 21 1.19 11.91 37.83
C GLU A 21 0.56 11.27 36.60
N ALA A 22 -0.27 10.26 36.83
CA ALA A 22 -1.07 9.61 35.81
C ALA A 22 -2.14 10.59 35.27
N PRO A 23 -2.32 10.70 33.93
CA PRO A 23 -3.38 11.55 33.39
C PRO A 23 -4.76 11.00 33.76
N ALA A 24 -5.58 11.85 34.40
CA ALA A 24 -6.94 11.57 34.82
C ALA A 24 -7.80 11.14 33.61
N LYS A 25 -8.40 9.95 33.72
CA LYS A 25 -9.40 9.42 32.79
C LYS A 25 -10.61 10.35 32.76
N ARG A 26 -10.74 11.17 31.71
CA ARG A 26 -11.96 11.94 31.44
C ARG A 26 -13.08 10.98 31.07
N LYS A 27 -14.03 10.79 31.96
CA LYS A 27 -15.28 10.06 31.68
C LYS A 27 -16.10 10.89 30.67
N CYS A 28 -16.21 10.43 29.43
CA CYS A 28 -17.14 10.98 28.46
C CYS A 28 -18.57 10.65 28.87
N HIS A 29 -19.36 11.66 29.17
CA HIS A 29 -20.81 11.52 29.38
C HIS A 29 -21.50 11.13 28.07
N LYS A 30 -22.19 10.00 28.07
CA LYS A 30 -22.79 9.28 26.93
C LYS A 30 -23.95 9.99 26.19
N ARG A 31 -24.08 11.31 26.20
CA ARG A 31 -25.23 11.99 25.54
C ARG A 31 -24.92 13.04 24.47
N ALA A 32 -23.64 13.33 24.16
CA ALA A 32 -23.30 14.40 23.21
C ALA A 32 -22.64 13.96 21.89
N CYS A 33 -22.43 12.66 21.65
CA CYS A 33 -21.69 12.18 20.45
C CYS A 33 -22.57 11.62 19.33
N LYS A 34 -23.91 11.73 19.39
CA LYS A 34 -24.79 11.11 18.37
C LYS A 34 -25.35 12.04 17.29
N SER A 35 -24.92 13.29 17.17
CA SER A 35 -25.60 14.22 16.24
C SER A 35 -24.72 14.93 15.21
N LYS A 36 -23.47 14.53 14.97
CA LYS A 36 -22.61 15.17 13.95
C LYS A 36 -22.21 14.33 12.74
N VAL A 37 -22.60 13.06 12.65
CA VAL A 37 -22.17 12.16 11.54
C VAL A 37 -23.16 12.11 10.37
N LEU A 38 -24.36 12.68 10.46
CA LEU A 38 -25.38 12.54 9.41
C LEU A 38 -25.58 13.76 8.49
N ARG A 39 -24.71 14.77 8.51
CA ARG A 39 -24.91 15.98 7.67
C ARG A 39 -23.87 16.21 6.58
N ALA A 40 -22.92 15.30 6.33
CA ALA A 40 -21.87 15.46 5.34
C ALA A 40 -22.06 14.63 4.04
N LYS A 41 -23.21 14.02 3.83
CA LYS A 41 -23.47 13.16 2.65
C LYS A 41 -24.49 13.71 1.65
N ARG A 42 -24.66 15.04 1.53
CA ARG A 42 -25.56 15.63 0.52
C ARG A 42 -25.00 16.92 -0.09
N ALA A 43 -23.80 16.88 -0.66
CA ALA A 43 -23.39 17.92 -1.61
C ALA A 43 -22.33 17.32 -2.55
N GLY A 44 -22.66 17.14 -3.83
CA GLY A 44 -21.70 16.97 -4.90
C GLY A 44 -21.73 15.67 -5.67
N MET A 45 -22.89 15.21 -6.14
CA MET A 45 -22.92 14.32 -7.31
C MET A 45 -23.45 15.11 -8.52
N PRO A 46 -22.71 15.17 -9.63
CA PRO A 46 -23.22 15.77 -10.86
C PRO A 46 -24.35 14.92 -11.45
N ALA A 47 -25.43 15.60 -11.89
CA ALA A 47 -26.70 15.04 -12.36
C ALA A 47 -26.65 14.42 -13.77
N ASN A 48 -25.60 13.69 -14.16
CA ASN A 48 -25.43 13.15 -15.52
C ASN A 48 -25.51 11.62 -15.64
N TRP A 49 -26.02 10.91 -14.65
CA TRP A 49 -26.05 9.44 -14.69
C TRP A 49 -27.43 8.82 -14.82
N ILE A 50 -28.44 9.59 -15.27
CA ILE A 50 -29.76 9.04 -15.53
C ILE A 50 -30.06 9.25 -17.02
N ALA A 51 -30.12 8.18 -17.79
CA ALA A 51 -30.82 7.93 -19.03
C ALA A 51 -29.95 7.31 -20.13
N ARG A 52 -29.69 6.04 -20.03
CA ARG A 52 -29.72 5.18 -21.20
C ARG A 52 -30.57 3.97 -20.86
N GLY A 53 -31.87 4.13 -21.16
CA GLY A 53 -32.86 3.06 -21.10
C GLY A 53 -32.61 2.00 -22.19
N PRO A 54 -33.20 0.81 -22.04
CA PRO A 54 -33.03 -0.31 -22.96
C PRO A 54 -33.65 0.01 -24.32
N ILE A 55 -32.87 -0.22 -25.40
CA ILE A 55 -33.34 -0.13 -26.77
C ILE A 55 -34.18 -1.38 -27.04
N THR A 56 -35.48 -1.22 -27.02
CA THR A 56 -36.43 -2.22 -27.51
C THR A 56 -36.39 -2.23 -29.03
N THR A 57 -35.85 -3.30 -29.60
CA THR A 57 -35.98 -3.60 -31.05
C THR A 57 -37.36 -4.18 -31.31
N SER A 58 -38.21 -3.40 -31.99
CA SER A 58 -39.46 -3.85 -32.55
C SER A 58 -39.23 -4.64 -33.84
N PRO A 59 -39.90 -5.78 -34.05
CA PRO A 59 -39.81 -6.49 -35.32
C PRO A 59 -40.77 -5.89 -36.35
N ARG A 60 -40.25 -5.40 -37.45
CA ARG A 60 -41.08 -5.02 -38.60
C ARG A 60 -41.09 -6.15 -39.63
N ARG A 61 -42.28 -6.68 -39.79
CA ARG A 61 -42.74 -7.67 -40.75
C ARG A 61 -42.76 -7.10 -42.19
N GLY A 62 -42.39 -7.94 -43.18
CA GLY A 62 -43.04 -7.97 -44.47
C GLY A 62 -42.23 -7.43 -45.65
N GLY A 63 -42.04 -8.26 -46.63
CA GLY A 63 -41.71 -7.85 -48.01
C GLY A 63 -40.79 -8.84 -48.74
N SER A 64 -41.40 -9.96 -49.19
CA SER A 64 -40.80 -10.87 -50.16
C SER A 64 -40.74 -10.21 -51.52
N THR A 65 -39.56 -10.05 -52.12
CA THR A 65 -39.37 -10.02 -53.56
C THR A 65 -38.11 -10.74 -53.95
N ARG A 66 -38.32 -11.82 -54.61
CA ARG A 66 -37.34 -12.73 -55.19
C ARG A 66 -36.70 -12.06 -56.40
N VAL A 67 -35.38 -11.94 -56.39
CA VAL A 67 -34.59 -11.62 -57.59
C VAL A 67 -33.53 -12.72 -57.75
N PRO A 68 -33.52 -13.45 -58.89
CA PRO A 68 -32.45 -14.41 -59.17
C PRO A 68 -31.30 -13.67 -59.88
N GLY A 69 -30.14 -13.67 -59.28
CA GLY A 69 -28.93 -13.13 -59.89
C GLY A 69 -27.72 -13.62 -59.12
N GLY A 70 -27.05 -14.65 -59.68
CA GLY A 70 -25.85 -15.23 -59.11
C GLY A 70 -24.69 -14.20 -59.11
N GLY A 71 -24.15 -14.01 -57.99
CA GLY A 71 -22.89 -13.38 -57.73
C GLY A 71 -22.45 -13.86 -56.35
N THR A 72 -21.50 -14.76 -56.32
CA THR A 72 -20.79 -15.10 -55.05
C THR A 72 -20.21 -13.83 -54.49
N PRO A 73 -20.65 -13.35 -53.27
CA PRO A 73 -19.93 -12.28 -52.61
C PRO A 73 -18.57 -12.81 -52.19
N SER A 74 -17.51 -12.29 -52.79
CA SER A 74 -16.17 -12.43 -52.23
C SER A 74 -16.20 -11.92 -50.79
N SER A 75 -15.97 -12.79 -49.85
CA SER A 75 -15.76 -12.40 -48.45
C SER A 75 -14.74 -11.28 -48.43
N PRO A 76 -15.03 -10.12 -47.80
CA PRO A 76 -14.00 -9.14 -47.54
C PRO A 76 -12.90 -9.85 -46.72
N GLY A 77 -11.66 -9.81 -47.22
CA GLY A 77 -10.54 -10.40 -46.50
C GLY A 77 -10.54 -9.82 -45.09
N ALA A 78 -10.56 -10.71 -44.10
CA ALA A 78 -10.44 -10.29 -42.70
C ALA A 78 -9.11 -9.55 -42.58
N ASP A 79 -9.15 -8.32 -42.09
CA ASP A 79 -7.96 -7.56 -41.79
C ASP A 79 -7.06 -8.39 -40.84
N PRO A 80 -5.75 -8.42 -41.05
CA PRO A 80 -4.85 -9.14 -40.17
C PRO A 80 -5.03 -8.60 -38.73
N PRO A 81 -4.97 -9.46 -37.71
CA PRO A 81 -5.09 -9.03 -36.33
C PRO A 81 -4.01 -7.98 -36.01
N PRO A 82 -4.32 -6.96 -35.20
CA PRO A 82 -3.34 -5.95 -34.80
C PRO A 82 -2.13 -6.63 -34.14
N PRO A 83 -0.92 -6.09 -34.35
CA PRO A 83 0.25 -6.64 -33.69
C PRO A 83 0.09 -6.62 -32.17
N PRO A 84 0.66 -7.60 -31.46
CA PRO A 84 0.60 -7.62 -29.98
C PRO A 84 1.25 -6.35 -29.41
N PRO A 85 0.73 -5.81 -28.29
CA PRO A 85 1.32 -4.65 -27.65
C PRO A 85 2.80 -4.94 -27.28
N PRO A 86 3.67 -3.93 -27.31
CA PRO A 86 5.05 -4.08 -26.90
C PRO A 86 5.12 -4.54 -25.44
N PRO A 87 6.12 -5.36 -25.05
CA PRO A 87 6.30 -5.76 -23.66
C PRO A 87 6.50 -4.53 -22.79
N PRO A 88 6.00 -4.56 -21.52
CA PRO A 88 6.22 -3.46 -20.58
C PRO A 88 7.72 -3.21 -20.38
N PRO A 89 8.15 -1.97 -20.15
CA PRO A 89 9.54 -1.64 -19.85
C PRO A 89 10.03 -2.48 -18.65
N PRO A 90 11.32 -2.87 -18.63
CA PRO A 90 11.90 -3.53 -17.47
C PRO A 90 11.70 -2.64 -16.22
N GLU A 91 11.16 -3.21 -15.16
CA GLU A 91 11.04 -2.50 -13.90
C GLU A 91 12.44 -2.23 -13.30
N ASP A 92 12.66 -1.02 -12.78
CA ASP A 92 13.91 -0.64 -12.13
C ASP A 92 14.21 -1.60 -10.95
N PRO A 93 15.34 -2.33 -10.96
CA PRO A 93 15.69 -3.25 -9.89
C PRO A 93 15.98 -2.56 -8.55
N ARG A 94 16.08 -1.24 -8.52
CA ARG A 94 16.23 -0.40 -7.32
C ARG A 94 14.95 0.32 -6.92
N TYR A 95 13.79 -0.10 -7.43
CA TYR A 95 12.48 0.36 -6.99
C TYR A 95 11.74 -0.74 -6.25
N LEU A 96 11.23 -0.41 -5.07
CA LEU A 96 10.40 -1.28 -4.24
C LEU A 96 9.10 -0.56 -3.87
N GLN A 97 7.97 -1.09 -4.30
CA GLN A 97 6.68 -0.72 -3.73
C GLN A 97 6.30 -1.72 -2.63
N VAL A 98 5.84 -1.22 -1.50
CA VAL A 98 5.31 -2.01 -0.38
C VAL A 98 3.87 -1.59 -0.14
N VAL A 99 2.92 -2.48 -0.41
CA VAL A 99 1.48 -2.21 -0.23
C VAL A 99 1.03 -2.73 1.12
N ALA A 100 0.39 -1.87 1.91
CA ALA A 100 -0.29 -2.27 3.13
C ALA A 100 -1.69 -2.81 2.82
N ARG A 101 -2.08 -3.89 3.52
CA ARG A 101 -3.40 -4.52 3.46
C ARG A 101 -3.86 -4.84 4.87
N ASP A 102 -5.08 -4.42 5.23
CA ASP A 102 -5.70 -4.64 6.54
C ASP A 102 -7.22 -4.85 6.45
N SER A 103 -7.71 -5.32 5.31
CA SER A 103 -9.14 -5.53 5.09
C SER A 103 -9.62 -6.86 5.68
N GLY A 104 -10.60 -6.80 6.56
CA GLY A 104 -11.21 -7.97 7.21
C GLY A 104 -10.21 -8.75 8.08
N SER A 105 -9.94 -10.01 7.74
CA SER A 105 -8.97 -10.87 8.43
C SER A 105 -7.56 -10.82 7.83
N VAL A 106 -7.36 -10.08 6.75
CA VAL A 106 -6.06 -10.00 6.04
C VAL A 106 -5.28 -8.80 6.56
N TRP A 107 -4.12 -9.06 7.19
CA TRP A 107 -3.16 -8.05 7.62
C TRP A 107 -1.82 -8.40 7.01
N ALA A 108 -1.32 -7.60 6.09
CA ALA A 108 -0.10 -7.91 5.36
C ALA A 108 0.64 -6.67 4.84
N LEU A 109 1.95 -6.80 4.71
CA LEU A 109 2.78 -5.97 3.84
C LEU A 109 3.13 -6.78 2.60
N GLN A 110 2.85 -6.23 1.41
CA GLN A 110 3.08 -6.89 0.14
C GLN A 110 4.15 -6.13 -0.65
N PRO A 111 5.42 -6.57 -0.63
CA PRO A 111 6.45 -6.02 -1.50
C PRO A 111 6.19 -6.40 -2.96
N SER A 112 6.41 -5.47 -3.89
CA SER A 112 6.22 -5.67 -5.33
C SER A 112 7.17 -6.71 -5.91
N ARG A 113 8.30 -6.96 -5.23
CA ARG A 113 9.31 -7.95 -5.64
C ARG A 113 10.03 -8.53 -4.42
N PRO A 114 10.51 -9.78 -4.50
CA PRO A 114 11.25 -10.41 -3.41
C PRO A 114 12.74 -10.03 -3.40
N THR A 115 13.29 -9.54 -4.53
CA THR A 115 14.71 -9.24 -4.69
C THR A 115 14.93 -7.86 -5.31
N LEU A 116 15.93 -7.14 -4.80
CA LEU A 116 16.39 -5.82 -5.23
C LEU A 116 17.89 -5.85 -5.46
N LEU A 117 18.44 -4.82 -6.12
CA LEU A 117 19.89 -4.55 -6.15
C LEU A 117 20.29 -3.54 -5.08
N SER A 118 21.47 -3.72 -4.51
CA SER A 118 22.04 -2.83 -3.49
C SER A 118 22.33 -1.43 -4.05
N GLY A 119 22.43 -0.45 -3.16
CA GLY A 119 22.67 0.95 -3.48
C GLY A 119 21.47 1.84 -3.11
N SER A 120 21.32 2.95 -3.80
CA SER A 120 20.21 3.87 -3.60
C SER A 120 18.92 3.27 -4.16
N VAL A 121 18.03 2.85 -3.27
CA VAL A 121 16.73 2.22 -3.60
C VAL A 121 15.62 3.21 -3.31
N SER A 122 14.73 3.41 -4.27
CA SER A 122 13.48 4.15 -4.09
C SER A 122 12.43 3.22 -3.53
N VAL A 123 11.95 3.51 -2.31
CA VAL A 123 10.92 2.73 -1.63
C VAL A 123 9.63 3.53 -1.57
N GLU A 124 8.55 3.01 -2.19
CA GLU A 124 7.21 3.55 -2.06
C GLU A 124 6.41 2.74 -1.05
N PHE A 125 6.01 3.36 0.04
CA PHE A 125 5.03 2.79 0.97
C PHE A 125 3.63 3.23 0.55
N ASN A 126 2.80 2.27 0.14
CA ASN A 126 1.48 2.50 -0.42
C ASN A 126 0.38 1.99 0.52
N ASN A 127 -0.31 2.95 1.17
CA ASN A 127 -1.41 2.68 2.10
C ASN A 127 -2.79 2.98 1.49
N ARG A 128 -2.89 3.02 0.15
CA ARG A 128 -4.15 3.36 -0.55
C ARG A 128 -5.23 2.29 -0.47
N PHE A 129 -4.83 1.07 -0.13
CA PHE A 129 -5.72 -0.09 -0.09
C PHE A 129 -5.96 -0.63 1.32
N ALA A 130 -5.49 0.09 2.33
CA ALA A 130 -5.69 -0.22 3.73
C ALA A 130 -6.80 0.67 4.33
N GLU A 131 -7.49 0.16 5.36
CA GLU A 131 -8.56 0.88 6.06
C GLU A 131 -7.99 1.78 7.16
N ASP A 132 -6.91 1.33 7.80
CA ASP A 132 -6.24 2.00 8.92
C ASP A 132 -4.95 2.73 8.48
N PRO A 133 -4.46 3.70 9.26
CA PRO A 133 -3.13 4.25 9.10
C PRO A 133 -2.04 3.21 9.43
N HIS A 134 -0.95 3.20 8.68
CA HIS A 134 0.20 2.32 8.88
C HIS A 134 1.52 3.07 8.80
N ASP A 135 2.58 2.52 9.41
CA ASP A 135 3.95 2.91 9.16
C ASP A 135 4.72 1.76 8.48
N LEU A 136 5.88 2.08 7.94
CA LEU A 136 6.80 1.09 7.39
C LEU A 136 8.17 1.27 8.02
N LYS A 137 8.73 0.19 8.54
CA LYS A 137 10.13 0.12 8.95
C LYS A 137 10.85 -0.97 8.17
N LEU A 138 12.11 -0.69 7.83
CA LEU A 138 13.02 -1.63 7.18
C LEU A 138 14.23 -1.80 8.08
N ARG A 139 14.65 -3.05 8.33
CA ARG A 139 15.84 -3.34 9.14
C ARG A 139 16.70 -4.42 8.54
N HIS A 140 18.01 -4.17 8.56
CA HIS A 140 19.06 -5.13 8.23
C HIS A 140 20.29 -4.81 9.06
N ASP A 141 20.89 -5.81 9.71
CA ASP A 141 22.18 -5.76 10.40
C ASP A 141 22.39 -4.49 11.27
N GLY A 142 21.43 -4.23 12.17
CA GLY A 142 21.46 -3.07 13.07
C GLY A 142 21.01 -1.74 12.44
N THR A 143 20.97 -1.61 11.12
CA THR A 143 20.47 -0.43 10.43
C THR A 143 18.95 -0.49 10.35
N THR A 144 18.28 0.64 10.66
CA THR A 144 16.82 0.75 10.56
C THR A 144 16.45 2.06 9.85
N PHE A 145 15.61 1.95 8.81
CA PHE A 145 14.92 3.07 8.21
C PHE A 145 13.45 3.07 8.64
N ALA A 146 12.87 4.25 8.80
CA ALA A 146 11.50 4.39 9.29
C ALA A 146 10.74 5.43 8.48
N PHE A 147 9.68 5.01 7.83
CA PHE A 147 8.68 5.91 7.26
C PHE A 147 7.77 6.42 8.37
N PRO A 148 7.30 7.68 8.31
CA PRO A 148 6.26 8.14 9.19
C PRO A 148 4.96 7.38 8.93
N THR A 149 4.00 7.50 9.85
CA THR A 149 2.66 6.95 9.66
C THR A 149 1.99 7.61 8.45
N VAL A 150 1.51 6.76 7.54
CA VAL A 150 0.79 7.14 6.32
C VAL A 150 -0.68 6.82 6.51
N GLY A 151 -1.55 7.79 6.24
CA GLY A 151 -3.01 7.64 6.35
C GLY A 151 -3.58 6.65 5.32
N SER A 152 -4.79 6.15 5.61
CA SER A 152 -5.57 5.39 4.61
C SER A 152 -5.81 6.24 3.36
N GLY A 153 -5.61 5.68 2.18
CA GLY A 153 -5.75 6.37 0.89
C GLY A 153 -4.48 7.07 0.39
N ASP A 154 -3.43 7.16 1.21
CA ASP A 154 -2.20 7.85 0.89
C ASP A 154 -1.05 6.90 0.50
N ALA A 155 0.02 7.49 -0.04
CA ALA A 155 1.30 6.81 -0.28
C ALA A 155 2.47 7.77 -0.01
N ARG A 156 3.64 7.21 0.27
CA ARG A 156 4.87 7.98 0.50
C ARG A 156 6.06 7.28 -0.13
N THR A 157 6.93 8.04 -0.78
CA THR A 157 8.17 7.54 -1.38
C THR A 157 9.37 8.19 -0.70
N GLU A 158 10.35 7.38 -0.36
CA GLU A 158 11.64 7.81 0.18
C GLU A 158 12.76 6.99 -0.46
N SER A 159 13.97 7.57 -0.55
CA SER A 159 15.15 6.87 -1.07
C SER A 159 16.10 6.55 0.08
N HIS A 160 16.56 5.29 0.12
CA HIS A 160 17.47 4.79 1.15
C HIS A 160 18.60 3.99 0.50
N VAL A 161 19.81 4.05 1.08
CA VAL A 161 20.92 3.20 0.65
C VAL A 161 20.78 1.86 1.36
N LEU A 162 20.43 0.82 0.59
CA LEU A 162 20.28 -0.53 1.11
C LEU A 162 21.52 -1.35 0.80
N ALA A 163 22.14 -1.92 1.85
CA ALA A 163 23.22 -2.88 1.71
C ALA A 163 22.67 -4.26 1.30
N ALA A 164 23.51 -5.08 0.68
CA ALA A 164 23.17 -6.46 0.37
C ALA A 164 22.82 -7.26 1.62
N GLY A 165 21.83 -8.13 1.52
CA GLY A 165 21.35 -8.98 2.62
C GLY A 165 19.84 -9.10 2.70
N SER A 166 19.34 -9.74 3.76
CA SER A 166 17.91 -9.90 4.02
C SER A 166 17.39 -8.73 4.84
N TRP A 167 16.42 -8.02 4.33
CA TRP A 167 15.76 -6.89 4.99
C TRP A 167 14.39 -7.29 5.50
N LYS A 168 14.14 -7.07 6.80
CA LYS A 168 12.82 -7.19 7.40
C LYS A 168 12.06 -5.88 7.22
N LEU A 169 10.82 -5.98 6.75
CA LEU A 169 9.84 -4.92 6.63
C LEU A 169 8.71 -5.18 7.62
N TRP A 170 8.29 -4.16 8.40
CA TRP A 170 7.14 -4.34 9.31
C TRP A 170 6.46 -3.01 9.62
N CYS A 171 5.18 -3.09 10.01
CA CYS A 171 4.46 -1.99 10.64
C CYS A 171 4.73 -2.01 12.14
N SER A 172 5.19 -0.88 12.72
CA SER A 172 5.54 -0.81 14.13
C SER A 172 4.40 -0.40 15.06
N LEU A 173 3.22 -0.12 14.50
CA LEU A 173 2.05 0.20 15.30
C LEU A 173 1.65 -0.99 16.19
N PRO A 174 1.12 -0.74 17.41
CA PRO A 174 0.84 -1.80 18.37
C PRO A 174 -0.06 -2.90 17.81
N GLY A 175 0.43 -4.15 17.84
CA GLY A 175 -0.29 -5.33 17.41
C GLY A 175 -0.32 -5.61 15.90
N HIS A 176 0.13 -4.67 15.03
CA HIS A 176 0.06 -4.84 13.58
C HIS A 176 1.03 -5.91 13.07
N GLU A 177 2.27 -5.94 13.58
CA GLU A 177 3.23 -6.99 13.24
C GLU A 177 2.69 -8.38 13.63
N ALA A 178 2.10 -8.50 14.83
CA ALA A 178 1.54 -9.77 15.32
C ALA A 178 0.34 -10.26 14.48
N LYS A 179 -0.37 -9.35 13.81
CA LYS A 179 -1.46 -9.68 12.88
C LYS A 179 -0.95 -10.08 11.48
N GLY A 180 0.34 -9.96 11.20
CA GLY A 180 0.93 -10.36 9.92
C GLY A 180 1.49 -9.22 9.08
N MET A 181 1.51 -7.97 9.58
CA MET A 181 2.11 -6.84 8.84
C MET A 181 3.64 -6.89 8.92
N VAL A 182 4.20 -7.94 8.36
CA VAL A 182 5.63 -8.21 8.25
C VAL A 182 5.94 -8.86 6.90
N ALA A 183 7.05 -8.47 6.29
CA ALA A 183 7.54 -9.06 5.04
C ALA A 183 9.07 -9.07 5.05
N TYR A 184 9.65 -9.76 4.07
CA TYR A 184 11.10 -9.81 3.86
C TYR A 184 11.41 -9.61 2.38
N VAL A 185 12.50 -8.91 2.11
CA VAL A 185 13.09 -8.80 0.77
C VAL A 185 14.58 -9.08 0.84
N THR A 186 15.13 -9.60 -0.23
CA THR A 186 16.57 -9.82 -0.38
C THR A 186 17.16 -8.71 -1.23
N VAL A 187 18.20 -8.06 -0.74
CA VAL A 187 18.99 -7.11 -1.52
C VAL A 187 20.25 -7.83 -1.97
N ALA A 188 20.41 -8.02 -3.27
CA ALA A 188 21.60 -8.61 -3.89
C ALA A 188 22.68 -7.54 -4.16
N ASP A 189 23.91 -7.95 -4.30
CA ASP A 189 25.00 -7.07 -4.78
C ASP A 189 24.64 -6.54 -6.17
N GLY A 190 24.84 -5.23 -6.38
CA GLY A 190 24.50 -4.51 -7.61
C GLY A 190 25.68 -3.88 -8.30
#